data_d6c9ad89f434b5bc77958844cd40882e
#
_entry.id   d6c9ad89f434b5bc77958844cd40882e
#
_cell.length_a   1.000
_cell.length_b   1.000
_cell.length_c   1.000
_cell.angle_alpha   90.00
_cell.angle_beta   90.00
_cell.angle_gamma   90.00
#
_symmetry.space_group_name_H-M   'P 1'
#
loop_
_entity.id
_entity.type
_entity.pdbx_description
1 polymer ?
#
loop_
_entity_poly.entity_id
_entity_poly.type
_entity_poly.pdbx_seq_one_letter_code
_entity_poly.pdbx_strand_id
1 'polypeptide(L)'
;SASMLARAAAATSSMARAAASAAPRAAAASPAIVGSAAQRFLNLHEYQSKSLMEKFAVRVQKGDMAETADEARAVSEKLKTENPGAELILKAQIHAGGRGKGTFTSGFKGGVHICTEAGEVAEKTSKMIGEHLVTKQTGEEGQLVQKVLINEGITIDAEYYFAILMDRAYGGPVIVASTEGGMDIEEVAESNPSAIIKEPVSIDTGLGEAQAKDLAARLGFEGDLQDKAAAQFRALYALFVGTDATQVEINPLAVGAVPGAGEERHVFAVDAKLNFDDNASYRQEEVFAMRDKSMEDARDVAAEEAGLNYIGLDGSIGCLVNGAGLAMATMDIVKLHGGSPANFLDVGGGATAEQVATAFNIITSDDNVKALLVNIF
;
A
#
# COMPACT_ATOMS: atom_id res chain seq x y z
N SER A 1 14.74 75.57 -16.69
CA SER A 1 14.34 74.33 -17.41
C SER A 1 15.17 73.09 -17.01
N ALA A 2 16.24 73.21 -16.24
CA ALA A 2 17.00 72.04 -15.73
C ALA A 2 16.41 71.41 -14.45
N SER A 3 15.50 72.11 -13.77
CA SER A 3 14.93 71.62 -12.49
C SER A 3 13.70 70.69 -12.63
N MET A 4 13.10 70.65 -13.81
CA MET A 4 11.94 69.75 -14.04
C MET A 4 12.38 68.35 -14.48
N LEU A 5 13.50 68.19 -15.16
CA LEU A 5 14.04 66.88 -15.57
C LEU A 5 14.64 66.09 -14.38
N ALA A 6 15.17 66.81 -13.38
CA ALA A 6 15.73 66.17 -12.18
C ALA A 6 14.60 65.62 -11.23
N ARG A 7 13.40 66.22 -11.26
CA ARG A 7 12.24 65.70 -10.48
C ARG A 7 11.57 64.51 -11.12
N ALA A 8 11.60 64.39 -12.44
CA ALA A 8 11.05 63.21 -13.14
C ALA A 8 11.96 61.98 -12.97
N ALA A 9 13.29 62.15 -12.94
CA ALA A 9 14.20 61.05 -12.71
C ALA A 9 14.19 60.53 -11.26
N ALA A 10 13.87 61.37 -10.27
CA ALA A 10 13.74 60.95 -8.87
C ALA A 10 12.44 60.20 -8.61
N ALA A 11 11.34 60.48 -9.34
CA ALA A 11 10.08 59.79 -9.21
C ALA A 11 10.10 58.36 -9.83
N THR A 12 10.82 58.19 -10.92
CA THR A 12 11.00 56.85 -11.57
C THR A 12 11.92 55.94 -10.77
N SER A 13 12.93 56.48 -10.06
CA SER A 13 13.79 55.70 -9.18
C SER A 13 13.09 55.21 -7.90
N SER A 14 12.09 55.95 -7.40
CA SER A 14 11.30 55.56 -6.23
C SER A 14 10.32 54.42 -6.54
N MET A 15 9.69 54.45 -7.75
CA MET A 15 8.79 53.36 -8.16
C MET A 15 9.51 52.08 -8.53
N ALA A 16 10.73 52.16 -9.04
CA ALA A 16 11.54 50.97 -9.33
C ALA A 16 12.08 50.25 -8.07
N ARG A 17 12.22 50.97 -6.94
CA ARG A 17 12.62 50.36 -5.66
C ARG A 17 11.45 49.75 -4.88
N ALA A 18 10.22 50.12 -5.12
CA ALA A 18 9.04 49.54 -4.51
C ALA A 18 8.60 48.24 -5.19
N ALA A 19 9.02 47.98 -6.47
CA ALA A 19 8.75 46.75 -7.20
C ALA A 19 9.74 45.62 -6.95
N ALA A 20 10.89 45.92 -6.31
CA ALA A 20 11.95 44.89 -6.09
C ALA A 20 11.90 44.20 -4.70
N SER A 21 10.89 44.49 -3.87
CA SER A 21 10.76 43.88 -2.52
C SER A 21 9.54 42.96 -2.34
N ALA A 22 8.83 42.65 -3.43
CA ALA A 22 7.83 41.59 -3.44
C ALA A 22 8.40 40.37 -4.15
N ALA A 23 9.44 39.76 -3.56
CA ALA A 23 9.65 38.34 -3.79
C ALA A 23 8.38 37.62 -3.34
N PRO A 24 7.81 36.73 -4.16
CA PRO A 24 6.74 35.90 -3.66
C PRO A 24 7.33 35.13 -2.47
N ARG A 25 6.83 35.41 -1.27
CA ARG A 25 6.95 34.47 -0.17
C ARG A 25 6.49 33.16 -0.78
N ALA A 26 7.44 32.24 -0.95
CA ALA A 26 7.09 30.84 -1.10
C ALA A 26 6.09 30.60 0.04
N ALA A 27 4.84 30.42 -0.32
CA ALA A 27 3.88 29.82 0.57
C ALA A 27 4.58 28.52 0.95
N ALA A 28 5.04 28.45 2.20
CA ALA A 28 5.37 27.19 2.80
C ALA A 28 4.11 26.36 2.52
N ALA A 29 4.21 25.43 1.58
CA ALA A 29 3.22 24.41 1.44
C ALA A 29 3.17 23.79 2.84
N SER A 30 2.12 24.10 3.57
CA SER A 30 1.76 23.33 4.73
C SER A 30 1.86 21.89 4.25
N PRO A 31 2.58 21.00 4.96
CA PRO A 31 2.51 19.60 4.61
C PRO A 31 1.02 19.31 4.55
N ALA A 32 0.53 18.99 3.36
CA ALA A 32 -0.80 18.46 3.22
C ALA A 32 -0.80 17.32 4.23
N ILE A 33 -1.59 17.47 5.27
CA ILE A 33 -2.00 16.37 6.11
C ILE A 33 -2.81 15.51 5.13
N VAL A 34 -2.11 14.71 4.37
CA VAL A 34 -2.62 13.45 3.87
C VAL A 34 -2.67 12.61 5.15
N GLY A 35 -3.62 12.97 6.02
CA GLY A 35 -4.18 11.99 6.91
C GLY A 35 -4.45 10.80 6.01
N SER A 36 -4.03 9.63 6.41
CA SER A 36 -4.36 8.35 5.80
C SER A 36 -5.88 8.33 5.55
N ALA A 37 -6.32 9.07 4.54
CA ALA A 37 -7.59 8.84 3.93
C ALA A 37 -7.45 7.42 3.41
N ALA A 38 -8.22 6.52 3.96
CA ALA A 38 -8.32 5.16 3.48
C ALA A 38 -8.68 5.26 1.99
N GLN A 39 -7.66 5.30 1.16
CA GLN A 39 -7.84 5.27 -0.28
C GLN A 39 -8.42 3.89 -0.54
N ARG A 40 -9.57 3.84 -1.19
CA ARG A 40 -10.15 2.60 -1.68
C ARG A 40 -9.23 2.04 -2.76
N PHE A 41 -8.32 1.20 -2.35
CA PHE A 41 -7.54 0.36 -3.24
C PHE A 41 -7.82 -1.09 -2.85
N LEU A 42 -8.13 -1.90 -3.83
CA LEU A 42 -8.16 -3.34 -3.61
C LEU A 42 -6.82 -3.77 -3.02
N ASN A 43 -6.86 -4.35 -1.82
CA ASN A 43 -5.73 -5.02 -1.19
C ASN A 43 -5.88 -6.52 -1.37
N LEU A 44 -4.79 -7.20 -1.72
CA LEU A 44 -4.75 -8.65 -1.77
C LEU A 44 -4.02 -9.20 -0.54
N HIS A 45 -4.42 -10.40 -0.10
CA HIS A 45 -3.60 -11.16 0.84
C HIS A 45 -2.24 -11.53 0.21
N GLU A 46 -1.24 -11.77 1.06
CA GLU A 46 0.11 -12.12 0.59
C GLU A 46 0.11 -13.36 -0.32
N TYR A 47 -0.67 -14.40 0.01
CA TYR A 47 -0.75 -15.60 -0.82
C TYR A 47 -1.35 -15.32 -2.22
N GLN A 48 -2.35 -14.43 -2.31
CA GLN A 48 -2.92 -14.01 -3.58
C GLN A 48 -1.93 -13.16 -4.38
N SER A 49 -1.24 -12.25 -3.72
CA SER A 49 -0.19 -11.44 -4.32
C SER A 49 0.94 -12.31 -4.89
N LYS A 50 1.38 -13.34 -4.17
CA LYS A 50 2.39 -14.29 -4.65
C LYS A 50 1.90 -15.09 -5.86
N SER A 51 0.67 -15.61 -5.82
CA SER A 51 0.08 -16.30 -6.96
C SER A 51 -0.03 -15.41 -8.20
N LEU A 52 -0.38 -14.14 -8.02
CA LEU A 52 -0.40 -13.17 -9.12
C LEU A 52 1.00 -12.87 -9.63
N MET A 53 1.98 -12.70 -8.76
CA MET A 53 3.39 -12.48 -9.12
C MET A 53 3.96 -13.64 -9.94
N GLU A 54 3.65 -14.88 -9.60
CA GLU A 54 4.08 -16.07 -10.36
C GLU A 54 3.56 -16.05 -11.82
N LYS A 55 2.33 -15.58 -12.06
CA LYS A 55 1.78 -15.42 -13.42
C LYS A 55 2.62 -14.48 -14.28
N PHE A 56 3.31 -13.52 -13.66
CA PHE A 56 4.21 -12.57 -14.33
C PHE A 56 5.69 -12.98 -14.26
N ALA A 57 5.98 -14.24 -13.89
CA ALA A 57 7.34 -14.75 -13.75
C ALA A 57 8.21 -14.04 -12.69
N VAL A 58 7.57 -13.39 -11.71
CA VAL A 58 8.25 -12.89 -10.51
C VAL A 58 8.59 -14.09 -9.62
N ARG A 59 9.85 -14.19 -9.21
CA ARG A 59 10.29 -15.26 -8.32
C ARG A 59 9.86 -14.98 -6.89
N VAL A 60 9.05 -15.87 -6.34
CA VAL A 60 8.61 -15.88 -4.94
C VAL A 60 9.01 -17.19 -4.27
N GLN A 61 8.87 -17.28 -2.95
CA GLN A 61 9.00 -18.53 -2.21
C GLN A 61 7.83 -19.45 -2.55
N LYS A 62 8.08 -20.73 -2.74
CA LYS A 62 7.00 -21.73 -2.86
C LYS A 62 6.20 -21.80 -1.57
N GLY A 63 4.90 -21.94 -1.70
CA GLY A 63 4.00 -22.02 -0.56
C GLY A 63 2.55 -22.13 -0.98
N ASP A 64 1.69 -22.35 0.00
CA ASP A 64 0.25 -22.38 -0.21
C ASP A 64 -0.48 -21.90 1.04
N MET A 65 -1.75 -21.51 0.87
CA MET A 65 -2.61 -21.08 1.97
C MET A 65 -3.32 -22.26 2.63
N ALA A 66 -3.73 -22.10 3.86
CA ALA A 66 -4.56 -23.03 4.61
C ALA A 66 -5.58 -22.31 5.48
N GLU A 67 -6.77 -22.87 5.62
CA GLU A 67 -7.84 -22.39 6.48
C GLU A 67 -7.98 -23.25 7.75
N THR A 68 -7.33 -24.40 7.78
CA THR A 68 -7.34 -25.33 8.91
C THR A 68 -5.94 -25.83 9.27
N ALA A 69 -5.79 -26.35 10.49
CA ALA A 69 -4.53 -26.94 10.94
C ALA A 69 -4.14 -28.20 10.12
N ASP A 70 -5.12 -28.97 9.67
CA ASP A 70 -4.88 -30.17 8.88
C ASP A 70 -4.41 -29.82 7.47
N GLU A 71 -5.02 -28.82 6.83
CA GLU A 71 -4.54 -28.29 5.55
C GLU A 71 -3.12 -27.71 5.68
N ALA A 72 -2.85 -26.94 6.74
CA ALA A 72 -1.53 -26.38 7.01
C ALA A 72 -0.46 -27.47 7.17
N ARG A 73 -0.81 -28.60 7.81
CA ARG A 73 0.03 -29.78 7.90
C ARG A 73 0.29 -30.37 6.51
N ALA A 74 -0.74 -30.57 5.70
CA ALA A 74 -0.62 -31.17 4.37
C ALA A 74 0.27 -30.30 3.45
N VAL A 75 0.10 -28.97 3.46
CA VAL A 75 0.97 -28.02 2.73
C VAL A 75 2.42 -28.18 3.20
N SER A 76 2.63 -28.23 4.52
CA SER A 76 3.96 -28.36 5.12
C SER A 76 4.66 -29.67 4.73
N GLU A 77 3.95 -30.80 4.75
CA GLU A 77 4.45 -32.10 4.35
C GLU A 77 4.83 -32.15 2.86
N LYS A 78 4.02 -31.49 2.00
CA LYS A 78 4.33 -31.33 0.58
C LYS A 78 5.64 -30.55 0.39
N LEU A 79 5.78 -29.39 1.02
CA LEU A 79 6.99 -28.54 0.93
C LEU A 79 8.23 -29.30 1.45
N LYS A 80 8.11 -30.04 2.56
CA LYS A 80 9.19 -30.88 3.11
C LYS A 80 9.54 -32.05 2.21
N THR A 81 8.58 -32.60 1.48
CA THR A 81 8.83 -33.67 0.51
C THR A 81 9.62 -33.14 -0.69
N GLU A 82 9.27 -31.93 -1.18
CA GLU A 82 9.99 -31.30 -2.28
C GLU A 82 11.38 -30.81 -1.85
N ASN A 83 11.49 -30.31 -0.62
CA ASN A 83 12.73 -29.77 -0.07
C ASN A 83 12.87 -30.11 1.44
N PRO A 84 13.45 -31.27 1.80
CA PRO A 84 13.58 -31.70 3.19
C PRO A 84 14.43 -30.77 4.06
N GLY A 85 15.34 -30.01 3.46
CA GLY A 85 16.23 -29.08 4.17
C GLY A 85 15.60 -27.71 4.47
N ALA A 86 14.47 -27.36 3.85
CA ALA A 86 13.86 -26.05 4.05
C ALA A 86 13.17 -25.95 5.41
N GLU A 87 13.30 -24.79 6.06
CA GLU A 87 12.42 -24.37 7.12
C GLU A 87 11.04 -24.02 6.56
N LEU A 88 10.04 -23.98 7.40
CA LEU A 88 8.66 -23.61 7.05
C LEU A 88 8.32 -22.27 7.70
N ILE A 89 7.86 -21.32 6.89
CA ILE A 89 7.45 -20.01 7.37
C ILE A 89 5.93 -19.95 7.39
N LEU A 90 5.35 -19.89 8.59
CA LEU A 90 3.92 -19.75 8.82
C LEU A 90 3.58 -18.28 9.03
N LYS A 91 2.65 -17.74 8.25
CA LYS A 91 2.24 -16.32 8.31
C LYS A 91 0.73 -16.17 8.37
N ALA A 92 0.21 -15.44 9.38
CA ALA A 92 -1.20 -15.00 9.41
C ALA A 92 -1.53 -14.15 8.19
N GLN A 93 -2.70 -14.34 7.60
CA GLN A 93 -3.17 -13.58 6.46
C GLN A 93 -4.18 -12.54 6.90
N ILE A 94 -3.73 -11.30 7.07
CA ILE A 94 -4.55 -10.11 7.36
C ILE A 94 -4.05 -8.93 6.51
N HIS A 95 -4.90 -7.93 6.29
CA HIS A 95 -4.55 -6.70 5.55
C HIS A 95 -3.84 -5.67 6.43
N ALA A 96 -2.87 -6.12 7.23
CA ALA A 96 -2.06 -5.25 8.09
C ALA A 96 -0.60 -5.69 8.13
N GLY A 97 0.29 -4.72 8.23
CA GLY A 97 1.71 -4.94 8.46
C GLY A 97 2.05 -5.21 9.93
N GLY A 98 3.33 -5.52 10.17
CA GLY A 98 3.83 -5.73 11.54
C GLY A 98 3.37 -7.03 12.20
N ARG A 99 2.84 -7.97 11.44
CA ARG A 99 2.29 -9.27 11.92
C ARG A 99 3.24 -10.03 12.84
N GLY A 100 4.55 -10.04 12.52
CA GLY A 100 5.54 -10.75 13.33
C GLY A 100 5.68 -10.25 14.77
N LYS A 101 5.38 -8.97 15.01
CA LYS A 101 5.40 -8.33 16.34
C LYS A 101 4.01 -8.23 16.98
N GLY A 102 2.97 -8.71 16.31
CA GLY A 102 1.60 -8.67 16.78
C GLY A 102 1.35 -9.64 17.95
N THR A 103 0.20 -9.52 18.58
CA THR A 103 -0.25 -10.44 19.63
C THR A 103 -1.72 -10.77 19.39
N PHE A 104 -2.07 -12.03 19.44
CA PHE A 104 -3.46 -12.48 19.32
C PHE A 104 -4.24 -12.16 20.60
N THR A 105 -5.55 -11.98 20.47
CA THR A 105 -6.44 -11.75 21.63
C THR A 105 -6.39 -12.87 22.65
N SER A 106 -6.06 -14.09 22.23
CA SER A 106 -5.77 -15.24 23.12
C SER A 106 -4.47 -15.12 23.92
N GLY A 107 -3.63 -14.10 23.63
CA GLY A 107 -2.31 -13.94 24.23
C GLY A 107 -1.18 -14.67 23.47
N PHE A 108 -1.48 -15.40 22.40
CA PHE A 108 -0.47 -16.01 21.55
C PHE A 108 0.31 -14.91 20.81
N LYS A 109 1.64 -14.99 20.80
CA LYS A 109 2.52 -13.93 20.28
C LYS A 109 3.04 -14.27 18.88
N GLY A 110 3.03 -13.26 18.01
CA GLY A 110 3.56 -13.34 16.67
C GLY A 110 2.57 -13.93 15.66
N GLY A 111 2.35 -13.22 14.56
CA GLY A 111 1.62 -13.72 13.40
C GLY A 111 2.53 -14.29 12.30
N VAL A 112 3.85 -14.39 12.58
CA VAL A 112 4.85 -14.99 11.70
C VAL A 112 5.74 -15.91 12.52
N HIS A 113 5.87 -17.18 12.11
CA HIS A 113 6.65 -18.18 12.81
C HIS A 113 7.53 -18.96 11.86
N ILE A 114 8.75 -19.25 12.31
CA ILE A 114 9.64 -20.21 11.67
C ILE A 114 9.40 -21.57 12.34
N CYS A 115 9.17 -22.58 11.54
CA CYS A 115 8.90 -23.95 11.99
C CYS A 115 9.83 -24.92 11.27
N THR A 116 10.17 -26.02 11.93
CA THR A 116 11.02 -27.06 11.36
C THR A 116 10.22 -28.28 10.93
N GLU A 117 9.06 -28.50 11.55
CA GLU A 117 8.24 -29.69 11.36
C GLU A 117 6.78 -29.33 11.01
N ALA A 118 6.13 -30.15 10.19
CA ALA A 118 4.74 -29.95 9.80
C ALA A 118 3.76 -29.99 11.01
N GLY A 119 4.08 -30.78 12.04
CA GLY A 119 3.31 -30.85 13.27
C GLY A 119 3.32 -29.55 14.05
N GLU A 120 4.44 -28.84 14.07
CA GLU A 120 4.60 -27.54 14.70
C GLU A 120 3.77 -26.44 13.96
N VAL A 121 3.76 -26.51 12.62
CA VAL A 121 2.93 -25.61 11.81
C VAL A 121 1.45 -25.80 12.13
N ALA A 122 0.97 -27.05 12.17
CA ALA A 122 -0.42 -27.36 12.49
C ALA A 122 -0.82 -26.90 13.92
N GLU A 123 0.04 -27.11 14.91
CA GLU A 123 -0.19 -26.65 16.30
C GLU A 123 -0.29 -25.13 16.37
N LYS A 124 0.63 -24.39 15.72
CA LYS A 124 0.59 -22.93 15.71
C LYS A 124 -0.61 -22.42 14.92
N THR A 125 -0.95 -23.02 13.78
CA THR A 125 -2.13 -22.69 13.00
C THR A 125 -3.40 -22.79 13.83
N SER A 126 -3.58 -23.82 14.65
CA SER A 126 -4.76 -23.97 15.51
C SER A 126 -4.88 -22.87 16.59
N LYS A 127 -3.78 -22.17 16.91
CA LYS A 127 -3.76 -21.03 17.84
C LYS A 127 -3.98 -19.67 17.13
N MET A 128 -3.94 -19.65 15.80
CA MET A 128 -4.04 -18.43 15.00
C MET A 128 -5.41 -18.32 14.32
N ILE A 129 -5.91 -19.40 13.76
CA ILE A 129 -7.20 -19.41 13.05
C ILE A 129 -8.34 -19.16 14.02
N GLY A 130 -9.22 -18.22 13.69
CA GLY A 130 -10.38 -17.83 14.52
C GLY A 130 -10.08 -16.77 15.59
N GLU A 131 -8.80 -16.39 15.75
CA GLU A 131 -8.36 -15.38 16.70
C GLU A 131 -8.05 -14.05 16.01
N HIS A 132 -8.14 -12.93 16.76
CA HIS A 132 -7.80 -11.61 16.23
C HIS A 132 -6.34 -11.30 16.51
N LEU A 133 -5.61 -10.89 15.48
CA LEU A 133 -4.22 -10.44 15.58
C LEU A 133 -4.17 -8.92 15.70
N VAL A 134 -3.68 -8.45 16.84
CA VAL A 134 -3.46 -7.03 17.15
C VAL A 134 -2.06 -6.64 16.71
N THR A 135 -1.95 -5.63 15.86
CA THR A 135 -0.69 -5.01 15.41
C THR A 135 -0.76 -3.49 15.59
N LYS A 136 0.31 -2.78 15.26
CA LYS A 136 0.29 -1.30 15.26
C LYS A 136 -0.72 -0.71 14.25
N GLN A 137 -1.13 -1.48 13.24
CA GLN A 137 -1.99 -1.01 12.14
C GLN A 137 -3.45 -1.48 12.25
N THR A 138 -3.76 -2.44 13.11
CA THR A 138 -5.12 -3.02 13.24
C THR A 138 -5.99 -2.37 14.31
N GLY A 139 -5.46 -1.44 15.09
CA GLY A 139 -6.15 -0.97 16.30
C GLY A 139 -6.18 -2.01 17.41
N GLU A 140 -6.88 -1.70 18.51
CA GLU A 140 -6.94 -2.55 19.71
C GLU A 140 -7.77 -3.82 19.54
N GLU A 141 -8.75 -3.80 18.61
CA GLU A 141 -9.61 -4.96 18.34
C GLU A 141 -8.91 -6.03 17.50
N GLY A 142 -7.86 -5.65 16.78
CA GLY A 142 -7.16 -6.54 15.87
C GLY A 142 -7.96 -6.91 14.62
N GLN A 143 -7.39 -7.77 13.78
CA GLN A 143 -8.06 -8.35 12.62
C GLN A 143 -8.17 -9.87 12.77
N LEU A 144 -9.34 -10.42 12.42
CA LEU A 144 -9.62 -11.84 12.47
C LEU A 144 -8.73 -12.62 11.48
N VAL A 145 -8.01 -13.61 11.96
CA VAL A 145 -7.20 -14.50 11.13
C VAL A 145 -8.05 -15.70 10.71
N GLN A 146 -8.44 -15.73 9.46
CA GLN A 146 -9.20 -16.84 8.87
C GLN A 146 -8.30 -17.78 8.05
N LYS A 147 -7.15 -17.30 7.62
CA LYS A 147 -6.22 -18.00 6.72
C LYS A 147 -4.78 -17.81 7.19
N VAL A 148 -3.98 -18.79 6.90
CA VAL A 148 -2.52 -18.72 7.06
C VAL A 148 -1.85 -19.07 5.73
N LEU A 149 -0.64 -18.53 5.53
CA LEU A 149 0.22 -18.88 4.41
C LEU A 149 1.42 -19.67 4.97
N ILE A 150 1.73 -20.78 4.35
CA ILE A 150 2.91 -21.59 4.65
C ILE A 150 3.86 -21.52 3.45
N ASN A 151 5.06 -20.99 3.66
CA ASN A 151 6.10 -20.92 2.63
C ASN A 151 7.31 -21.73 3.02
N GLU A 152 8.09 -22.17 2.01
CA GLU A 152 9.48 -22.61 2.23
C GLU A 152 10.31 -21.43 2.74
N GLY A 153 11.18 -21.66 3.71
CA GLY A 153 12.17 -20.70 4.17
C GLY A 153 13.30 -20.56 3.15
N ILE A 154 13.89 -19.38 3.06
CA ILE A 154 15.11 -19.12 2.32
C ILE A 154 16.19 -18.60 3.27
N THR A 155 17.45 -18.93 3.00
CA THR A 155 18.56 -18.20 3.63
C THR A 155 18.63 -16.83 2.98
N ILE A 156 18.65 -15.77 3.80
CA ILE A 156 18.72 -14.41 3.30
C ILE A 156 20.15 -13.89 3.50
N ASP A 157 20.80 -13.51 2.41
CA ASP A 157 22.15 -12.94 2.43
C ASP A 157 22.11 -11.40 2.43
N ALA A 158 21.09 -10.81 1.76
CA ALA A 158 20.87 -9.36 1.72
C ALA A 158 19.39 -9.05 1.50
N GLU A 159 18.93 -7.95 2.06
CA GLU A 159 17.57 -7.44 1.95
C GLU A 159 17.55 -6.06 1.32
N TYR A 160 16.59 -5.84 0.45
CA TYR A 160 16.37 -4.58 -0.28
C TYR A 160 14.92 -4.17 -0.15
N TYR A 161 14.68 -2.88 -0.25
CA TYR A 161 13.35 -2.33 -0.50
C TYR A 161 13.17 -2.10 -2.00
N PHE A 162 12.01 -2.44 -2.53
CA PHE A 162 11.64 -2.19 -3.92
C PHE A 162 10.16 -1.88 -4.02
N ALA A 163 9.81 -0.73 -4.59
CA ALA A 163 8.42 -0.39 -4.86
C ALA A 163 8.26 0.26 -6.23
N ILE A 164 7.10 0.09 -6.84
CA ILE A 164 6.66 0.80 -8.04
C ILE A 164 5.37 1.52 -7.68
N LEU A 165 5.30 2.81 -7.94
CA LEU A 165 4.13 3.64 -7.66
C LEU A 165 3.95 4.72 -8.72
N MET A 166 2.74 5.27 -8.82
CA MET A 166 2.47 6.45 -9.64
C MET A 166 2.88 7.70 -8.87
N ASP A 167 3.77 8.51 -9.43
CA ASP A 167 4.23 9.76 -8.81
C ASP A 167 3.89 10.96 -9.70
N ARG A 168 3.09 11.87 -9.16
CA ARG A 168 2.65 13.09 -9.87
C ARG A 168 3.82 14.04 -10.19
N ALA A 169 4.88 14.04 -9.39
CA ALA A 169 6.04 14.89 -9.62
C ALA A 169 6.81 14.47 -10.89
N TYR A 170 6.76 13.19 -11.22
CA TYR A 170 7.37 12.62 -12.42
C TYR A 170 6.37 12.39 -13.57
N GLY A 171 5.08 12.54 -13.29
CA GLY A 171 4.02 12.37 -14.29
C GLY A 171 3.83 10.92 -14.78
N GLY A 172 4.25 9.94 -13.97
CA GLY A 172 4.17 8.53 -14.37
C GLY A 172 4.69 7.56 -13.30
N PRO A 173 4.95 6.30 -13.71
CA PRO A 173 5.50 5.30 -12.81
C PRO A 173 6.92 5.65 -12.36
N VAL A 174 7.18 5.44 -11.07
CA VAL A 174 8.51 5.59 -10.47
C VAL A 174 8.83 4.34 -9.67
N ILE A 175 10.04 3.82 -9.86
CA ILE A 175 10.58 2.80 -8.99
C ILE A 175 11.30 3.51 -7.84
N VAL A 176 10.95 3.11 -6.62
CA VAL A 176 11.64 3.52 -5.38
C VAL A 176 12.34 2.29 -4.83
N ALA A 177 13.64 2.35 -4.67
CA ALA A 177 14.43 1.22 -4.21
C ALA A 177 15.50 1.66 -3.20
N SER A 178 15.87 0.75 -2.29
CA SER A 178 16.92 1.00 -1.28
C SER A 178 17.65 -0.30 -0.94
N THR A 179 18.90 -0.17 -0.54
CA THR A 179 19.68 -1.25 0.06
C THR A 179 19.30 -1.53 1.51
N GLU A 180 18.43 -0.72 2.10
CA GLU A 180 17.91 -0.86 3.46
C GLU A 180 16.52 -1.50 3.40
N GLY A 181 16.46 -2.82 3.18
CA GLY A 181 15.24 -3.61 3.18
C GLY A 181 14.84 -4.12 4.56
N GLY A 182 13.60 -4.63 4.67
CA GLY A 182 13.07 -5.17 5.94
C GLY A 182 12.75 -4.12 7.00
N MET A 183 12.93 -2.83 6.69
CA MET A 183 12.68 -1.68 7.55
C MET A 183 11.51 -0.83 7.01
N ASP A 184 11.02 0.08 7.85
CA ASP A 184 10.06 1.10 7.46
C ASP A 184 10.75 2.12 6.54
N ILE A 185 10.28 2.25 5.30
CA ILE A 185 10.91 3.10 4.29
C ILE A 185 10.79 4.59 4.62
N GLU A 186 9.76 5.00 5.36
CA GLU A 186 9.58 6.36 5.83
C GLU A 186 10.68 6.71 6.85
N GLU A 187 11.01 5.78 7.74
CA GLU A 187 12.11 5.95 8.70
C GLU A 187 13.47 6.04 7.99
N VAL A 188 13.67 5.25 6.93
CA VAL A 188 14.86 5.32 6.08
C VAL A 188 14.92 6.68 5.36
N ALA A 189 13.79 7.17 4.84
CA ALA A 189 13.70 8.44 4.15
C ALA A 189 14.04 9.64 5.05
N GLU A 190 13.70 9.55 6.33
CA GLU A 190 14.02 10.60 7.32
C GLU A 190 15.49 10.53 7.79
N SER A 191 15.99 9.32 8.08
CA SER A 191 17.31 9.12 8.66
C SER A 191 18.44 9.12 7.61
N ASN A 192 18.22 8.51 6.45
CA ASN A 192 19.19 8.36 5.37
C ASN A 192 18.56 8.54 3.98
N PRO A 193 18.13 9.77 3.60
CA PRO A 193 17.49 10.02 2.30
C PRO A 193 18.34 9.60 1.10
N SER A 194 19.68 9.56 1.26
CA SER A 194 20.61 9.18 0.19
C SER A 194 20.62 7.68 -0.13
N ALA A 195 20.08 6.84 0.76
CA ALA A 195 19.91 5.41 0.52
C ALA A 195 18.73 5.11 -0.42
N ILE A 196 17.88 6.10 -0.70
CA ILE A 196 16.70 5.92 -1.54
C ILE A 196 17.01 6.31 -2.98
N ILE A 197 16.88 5.35 -3.87
CA ILE A 197 16.98 5.53 -5.31
C ILE A 197 15.57 5.71 -5.87
N LYS A 198 15.35 6.80 -6.63
CA LYS A 198 14.13 7.01 -7.42
C LYS A 198 14.48 6.90 -8.89
N GLU A 199 13.81 6.00 -9.58
CA GLU A 199 14.03 5.72 -11.00
C GLU A 199 12.71 5.89 -11.76
N PRO A 200 12.50 7.03 -12.46
CA PRO A 200 11.32 7.23 -13.30
C PRO A 200 11.31 6.28 -14.49
N VAL A 201 10.16 5.72 -14.81
CA VAL A 201 9.98 4.83 -15.95
C VAL A 201 9.01 5.47 -16.94
N SER A 202 9.40 5.56 -18.20
CA SER A 202 8.51 6.05 -19.27
C SER A 202 7.38 5.06 -19.49
N ILE A 203 6.14 5.54 -19.47
CA ILE A 203 4.97 4.71 -19.77
C ILE A 203 4.93 4.24 -21.22
N ASP A 204 5.55 4.99 -22.15
CA ASP A 204 5.56 4.67 -23.58
C ASP A 204 6.53 3.52 -23.89
N THR A 205 7.67 3.46 -23.22
CA THR A 205 8.72 2.47 -23.49
C THR A 205 8.82 1.37 -22.43
N GLY A 206 8.22 1.59 -21.26
CA GLY A 206 8.33 0.69 -20.10
C GLY A 206 9.74 0.60 -19.53
N LEU A 207 9.95 -0.33 -18.61
CA LEU A 207 11.25 -0.61 -18.00
C LEU A 207 12.11 -1.48 -18.94
N GLY A 208 13.02 -0.85 -19.65
CA GLY A 208 13.94 -1.53 -20.56
C GLY A 208 15.02 -2.34 -19.81
N GLU A 209 15.64 -3.30 -20.52
CA GLU A 209 16.68 -4.16 -19.91
C GLU A 209 17.89 -3.36 -19.43
N ALA A 210 18.37 -2.40 -20.22
CA ALA A 210 19.52 -1.57 -19.85
C ALA A 210 19.22 -0.73 -18.60
N GLN A 211 18.04 -0.14 -18.50
CA GLN A 211 17.62 0.64 -17.33
C GLN A 211 17.48 -0.24 -16.08
N ALA A 212 16.91 -1.44 -16.23
CA ALA A 212 16.79 -2.38 -15.12
C ALA A 212 18.14 -2.87 -14.62
N LYS A 213 19.12 -3.12 -15.53
CA LYS A 213 20.49 -3.49 -15.17
C LYS A 213 21.24 -2.35 -14.49
N ASP A 214 21.07 -1.12 -14.96
CA ASP A 214 21.66 0.06 -14.31
C ASP A 214 21.13 0.24 -12.87
N LEU A 215 19.80 0.12 -12.70
CA LEU A 215 19.20 0.16 -11.36
C LEU A 215 19.75 -0.95 -10.45
N ALA A 216 19.87 -2.18 -10.96
CA ALA A 216 20.44 -3.30 -10.20
C ALA A 216 21.90 -3.02 -9.80
N ALA A 217 22.72 -2.48 -10.70
CA ALA A 217 24.10 -2.09 -10.40
C ALA A 217 24.17 -1.01 -9.31
N ARG A 218 23.30 0.00 -9.37
CA ARG A 218 23.22 1.06 -8.34
C ARG A 218 22.77 0.55 -6.96
N LEU A 219 22.04 -0.54 -6.93
CA LEU A 219 21.68 -1.27 -5.69
C LEU A 219 22.79 -2.23 -5.23
N GLY A 220 23.90 -2.33 -5.95
CA GLY A 220 25.05 -3.16 -5.59
C GLY A 220 24.94 -4.62 -6.04
N PHE A 221 24.01 -4.97 -6.94
CA PHE A 221 23.99 -6.29 -7.54
C PHE A 221 25.12 -6.44 -8.58
N GLU A 222 25.83 -7.53 -8.55
CA GLU A 222 26.95 -7.82 -9.44
C GLU A 222 26.82 -9.19 -10.14
N GLY A 223 27.43 -9.30 -11.32
CA GLY A 223 27.51 -10.56 -12.07
C GLY A 223 26.13 -11.14 -12.41
N ASP A 224 25.95 -12.42 -12.19
CA ASP A 224 24.70 -13.13 -12.45
C ASP A 224 23.51 -12.62 -11.62
N LEU A 225 23.76 -12.15 -10.39
CA LEU A 225 22.73 -11.54 -9.55
C LEU A 225 22.20 -10.22 -10.11
N GLN A 226 23.01 -9.44 -10.82
CA GLN A 226 22.57 -8.22 -11.50
C GLN A 226 21.55 -8.55 -12.59
N ASP A 227 21.81 -9.59 -13.40
CA ASP A 227 20.88 -10.03 -14.44
C ASP A 227 19.59 -10.59 -13.84
N LYS A 228 19.68 -11.36 -12.76
CA LYS A 228 18.51 -11.87 -12.02
C LYS A 228 17.68 -10.76 -11.39
N ALA A 229 18.33 -9.76 -10.78
CA ALA A 229 17.64 -8.60 -10.22
C ALA A 229 16.93 -7.77 -11.31
N ALA A 230 17.62 -7.49 -12.42
CA ALA A 230 17.05 -6.79 -13.56
C ALA A 230 15.83 -7.53 -14.16
N ALA A 231 15.90 -8.85 -14.27
CA ALA A 231 14.77 -9.67 -14.70
C ALA A 231 13.59 -9.57 -13.73
N GLN A 232 13.86 -9.62 -12.42
CA GLN A 232 12.86 -9.47 -11.36
C GLN A 232 12.18 -8.10 -11.40
N PHE A 233 12.94 -7.01 -11.56
CA PHE A 233 12.40 -5.65 -11.68
C PHE A 233 11.49 -5.49 -12.89
N ARG A 234 11.87 -6.05 -14.02
CA ARG A 234 11.06 -6.03 -15.25
C ARG A 234 9.77 -6.84 -15.08
N ALA A 235 9.84 -7.99 -14.42
CA ALA A 235 8.69 -8.82 -14.12
C ALA A 235 7.69 -8.10 -13.20
N LEU A 236 8.18 -7.44 -12.13
CA LEU A 236 7.37 -6.61 -11.24
C LEU A 236 6.75 -5.40 -11.98
N TYR A 237 7.49 -4.77 -12.89
CA TYR A 237 6.96 -3.69 -13.72
C TYR A 237 5.87 -4.19 -14.69
N ALA A 238 6.07 -5.36 -15.30
CA ALA A 238 5.07 -5.97 -16.16
C ALA A 238 3.78 -6.31 -15.39
N LEU A 239 3.91 -6.79 -14.16
CA LEU A 239 2.78 -6.98 -13.25
C LEU A 239 2.08 -5.65 -12.96
N PHE A 240 2.84 -4.62 -12.57
CA PHE A 240 2.30 -3.29 -12.25
C PHE A 240 1.41 -2.75 -13.38
N VAL A 241 1.91 -2.77 -14.62
CA VAL A 241 1.17 -2.29 -15.79
C VAL A 241 0.04 -3.25 -16.18
N GLY A 242 0.31 -4.57 -16.19
CA GLY A 242 -0.62 -5.58 -16.67
C GLY A 242 -1.86 -5.78 -15.80
N THR A 243 -1.79 -5.35 -14.53
CA THR A 243 -2.89 -5.49 -13.57
C THR A 243 -3.51 -4.15 -13.16
N ASP A 244 -3.13 -3.04 -13.80
CA ASP A 244 -3.53 -1.70 -13.39
C ASP A 244 -3.23 -1.42 -11.90
N ALA A 245 -2.08 -1.90 -11.42
CA ALA A 245 -1.67 -1.64 -10.06
C ALA A 245 -1.34 -0.16 -9.87
N THR A 246 -1.69 0.39 -8.72
CA THR A 246 -1.32 1.75 -8.29
C THR A 246 -0.07 1.73 -7.43
N GLN A 247 0.20 0.59 -6.80
CA GLN A 247 1.39 0.33 -6.00
C GLN A 247 1.74 -1.16 -6.06
N VAL A 248 3.01 -1.44 -6.25
CA VAL A 248 3.64 -2.76 -6.03
C VAL A 248 4.80 -2.51 -5.07
N GLU A 249 4.73 -3.03 -3.87
CA GLU A 249 5.75 -2.86 -2.84
C GLU A 249 6.24 -4.24 -2.39
N ILE A 250 7.55 -4.41 -2.41
CA ILE A 250 8.24 -5.63 -1.99
C ILE A 250 9.21 -5.26 -0.86
N ASN A 251 8.92 -5.74 0.34
CA ASN A 251 9.73 -5.44 1.52
C ASN A 251 9.77 -6.62 2.51
N PRO A 252 10.85 -7.42 2.46
CA PRO A 252 12.04 -7.25 1.63
C PRO A 252 11.96 -7.92 0.24
N LEU A 253 12.69 -7.34 -0.70
CA LEU A 253 13.22 -8.05 -1.86
C LEU A 253 14.57 -8.65 -1.42
N ALA A 254 14.72 -9.98 -1.42
CA ALA A 254 15.85 -10.64 -0.78
C ALA A 254 16.72 -11.38 -1.78
N VAL A 255 18.04 -11.31 -1.58
CA VAL A 255 19.00 -12.23 -2.18
C VAL A 255 19.16 -13.43 -1.25
N GLY A 256 19.04 -14.61 -1.80
CA GLY A 256 19.17 -15.80 -0.99
C GLY A 256 19.08 -17.11 -1.78
N ALA A 257 19.05 -18.20 -1.05
CA ALA A 257 18.89 -19.55 -1.60
C ALA A 257 17.88 -20.35 -0.78
N VAL A 258 17.27 -21.36 -1.42
CA VAL A 258 16.42 -22.32 -0.71
C VAL A 258 17.35 -23.41 -0.13
N PRO A 259 17.40 -23.61 1.21
CA PRO A 259 18.24 -24.64 1.81
C PRO A 259 17.92 -26.02 1.26
N GLY A 260 18.94 -26.75 0.83
CA GLY A 260 18.79 -28.10 0.26
C GLY A 260 18.46 -28.12 -1.24
N ALA A 261 18.13 -27.00 -1.88
CA ALA A 261 17.87 -26.94 -3.33
C ALA A 261 19.11 -26.52 -4.16
N GLY A 262 20.28 -26.41 -3.53
CA GLY A 262 21.53 -25.98 -4.14
C GLY A 262 22.07 -24.67 -3.52
N GLU A 263 23.25 -24.26 -3.98
CA GLU A 263 23.91 -23.04 -3.49
C GLU A 263 23.64 -21.82 -4.38
N GLU A 264 22.86 -21.98 -5.43
CA GLU A 264 22.58 -20.90 -6.38
C GLU A 264 21.76 -19.79 -5.71
N ARG A 265 22.27 -18.56 -5.78
CA ARG A 265 21.59 -17.38 -5.24
C ARG A 265 20.59 -16.82 -6.24
N HIS A 266 19.45 -16.43 -5.72
CA HIS A 266 18.37 -15.80 -6.48
C HIS A 266 17.85 -14.56 -5.79
N VAL A 267 17.08 -13.76 -6.52
CA VAL A 267 16.35 -12.60 -5.98
C VAL A 267 14.89 -12.99 -5.80
N PHE A 268 14.38 -12.91 -4.56
CA PHE A 268 13.02 -13.30 -4.18
C PHE A 268 12.20 -12.11 -3.73
N ALA A 269 10.96 -12.03 -4.15
CA ALA A 269 9.96 -11.19 -3.50
C ALA A 269 9.39 -11.94 -2.27
N VAL A 270 9.83 -11.54 -1.08
CA VAL A 270 9.54 -12.29 0.17
C VAL A 270 8.22 -11.88 0.78
N ASP A 271 7.97 -10.58 0.90
CA ASP A 271 6.69 -10.02 1.30
C ASP A 271 6.26 -8.96 0.29
N ALA A 272 4.96 -8.92 -0.03
CA ALA A 272 4.43 -8.08 -1.08
C ALA A 272 3.14 -7.41 -0.65
N LYS A 273 3.03 -6.13 -1.00
CA LYS A 273 1.79 -5.36 -0.92
C LYS A 273 1.45 -4.85 -2.32
N LEU A 274 0.30 -5.23 -2.80
CA LEU A 274 -0.23 -4.84 -4.10
C LEU A 274 -1.52 -4.06 -3.91
N ASN A 275 -1.59 -2.88 -4.53
CA ASN A 275 -2.79 -2.06 -4.59
C ASN A 275 -3.17 -1.82 -6.05
N PHE A 276 -4.46 -1.82 -6.36
CA PHE A 276 -4.97 -1.74 -7.72
C PHE A 276 -5.90 -0.54 -7.89
N ASP A 277 -6.05 -0.08 -9.12
CA ASP A 277 -6.99 0.98 -9.46
C ASP A 277 -8.41 0.41 -9.52
N ASP A 278 -9.28 0.81 -8.60
CA ASP A 278 -10.68 0.38 -8.55
C ASP A 278 -11.43 0.72 -9.84
N ASN A 279 -11.01 1.77 -10.57
CA ASN A 279 -11.60 2.10 -11.86
C ASN A 279 -11.27 1.08 -12.95
N ALA A 280 -10.28 0.22 -12.75
CA ALA A 280 -9.92 -0.85 -13.66
C ALA A 280 -10.70 -2.16 -13.42
N SER A 281 -11.56 -2.23 -12.43
CA SER A 281 -12.29 -3.45 -12.04
C SER A 281 -13.01 -4.12 -13.22
N TYR A 282 -13.58 -3.35 -14.16
CA TYR A 282 -14.28 -3.86 -15.33
C TYR A 282 -13.41 -4.65 -16.31
N ARG A 283 -12.07 -4.46 -16.29
CA ARG A 283 -11.10 -5.16 -17.14
C ARG A 283 -10.16 -6.06 -16.38
N GLN A 284 -10.12 -5.96 -15.06
CA GLN A 284 -9.28 -6.77 -14.16
C GLN A 284 -10.15 -7.72 -13.31
N GLU A 285 -11.14 -8.37 -13.94
CA GLU A 285 -12.12 -9.21 -13.26
C GLU A 285 -11.48 -10.32 -12.40
N GLU A 286 -10.40 -10.96 -12.89
CA GLU A 286 -9.69 -12.00 -12.12
C GLU A 286 -9.04 -11.45 -10.85
N VAL A 287 -8.47 -10.24 -10.91
CA VAL A 287 -7.81 -9.58 -9.76
C VAL A 287 -8.87 -9.17 -8.74
N PHE A 288 -9.96 -8.56 -9.22
CA PHE A 288 -11.04 -8.09 -8.32
C PHE A 288 -11.87 -9.24 -7.74
N ALA A 289 -11.92 -10.41 -8.38
CA ALA A 289 -12.51 -11.61 -7.81
C ALA A 289 -11.75 -12.16 -6.58
N MET A 290 -10.48 -11.76 -6.40
CA MET A 290 -9.68 -12.13 -5.23
C MET A 290 -9.94 -11.25 -3.99
N ARG A 291 -10.78 -10.22 -4.11
CA ARG A 291 -11.10 -9.28 -3.02
C ARG A 291 -11.73 -10.00 -1.82
N ASP A 292 -11.20 -9.74 -0.65
CA ASP A 292 -11.74 -10.26 0.61
C ASP A 292 -12.50 -9.15 1.37
N LYS A 293 -13.81 -9.05 1.10
CA LYS A 293 -14.69 -8.06 1.74
C LYS A 293 -14.78 -8.22 3.28
N SER A 294 -14.44 -9.39 3.82
CA SER A 294 -14.48 -9.62 5.28
C SER A 294 -13.36 -8.87 6.02
N MET A 295 -12.34 -8.41 5.30
CA MET A 295 -11.21 -7.64 5.83
C MET A 295 -11.40 -6.12 5.69
N GLU A 296 -12.50 -5.68 5.09
CA GLU A 296 -12.78 -4.26 4.84
C GLU A 296 -13.75 -3.70 5.88
N ASP A 297 -13.83 -2.37 5.98
CA ASP A 297 -14.83 -1.71 6.81
C ASP A 297 -16.25 -2.04 6.30
N ALA A 298 -17.09 -2.54 7.18
CA ALA A 298 -18.46 -2.92 6.82
C ALA A 298 -19.28 -1.76 6.23
N ARG A 299 -18.97 -0.52 6.59
CA ARG A 299 -19.58 0.70 6.05
C ARG A 299 -19.18 0.93 4.60
N ASP A 300 -17.89 0.70 4.27
CA ASP A 300 -17.39 0.82 2.90
C ASP A 300 -18.01 -0.24 1.99
N VAL A 301 -18.11 -1.47 2.47
CA VAL A 301 -18.78 -2.57 1.75
C VAL A 301 -20.26 -2.26 1.51
N ALA A 302 -20.98 -1.81 2.54
CA ALA A 302 -22.40 -1.46 2.42
C ALA A 302 -22.63 -0.27 1.46
N ALA A 303 -21.73 0.71 1.47
CA ALA A 303 -21.80 1.85 0.56
C ALA A 303 -21.61 1.43 -0.88
N GLU A 304 -20.62 0.57 -1.15
CA GLU A 304 -20.35 0.07 -2.49
C GLU A 304 -21.54 -0.75 -3.04
N GLU A 305 -22.10 -1.63 -2.22
CA GLU A 305 -23.28 -2.44 -2.60
C GLU A 305 -24.49 -1.57 -2.93
N ALA A 306 -24.60 -0.39 -2.31
CA ALA A 306 -25.63 0.61 -2.61
C ALA A 306 -25.23 1.55 -3.79
N GLY A 307 -24.05 1.40 -4.38
CA GLY A 307 -23.54 2.28 -5.43
C GLY A 307 -23.23 3.69 -4.95
N LEU A 308 -22.81 3.85 -3.69
CA LEU A 308 -22.44 5.09 -3.07
C LEU A 308 -20.90 5.24 -3.01
N ASN A 309 -20.40 6.46 -3.21
CA ASN A 309 -19.02 6.80 -2.94
C ASN A 309 -18.87 7.24 -1.48
N TYR A 310 -18.36 6.36 -0.64
CA TYR A 310 -18.14 6.61 0.79
C TYR A 310 -16.67 6.38 1.15
N ILE A 311 -16.13 7.23 2.04
CA ILE A 311 -14.82 7.04 2.68
C ILE A 311 -14.98 7.47 4.14
N GLY A 312 -14.73 6.57 5.08
CA GLY A 312 -14.70 6.87 6.51
C GLY A 312 -13.49 7.73 6.89
N LEU A 313 -13.68 8.68 7.82
CA LEU A 313 -12.66 9.55 8.38
C LEU A 313 -12.81 9.62 9.91
N ASP A 314 -11.79 10.09 10.62
CA ASP A 314 -11.75 10.12 12.10
C ASP A 314 -12.48 11.35 12.72
N GLY A 315 -13.42 11.93 12.02
CA GLY A 315 -14.11 13.13 12.48
C GLY A 315 -15.39 12.86 13.27
N SER A 316 -16.12 13.96 13.57
CA SER A 316 -17.39 13.91 14.32
C SER A 316 -18.58 14.54 13.58
N ILE A 317 -18.36 15.07 12.38
CA ILE A 317 -19.41 15.66 11.56
C ILE A 317 -19.60 14.81 10.32
N GLY A 318 -20.68 14.05 10.27
CA GLY A 318 -21.08 13.28 9.09
C GLY A 318 -21.48 14.22 7.96
N CYS A 319 -21.03 13.92 6.74
CA CYS A 319 -21.31 14.70 5.54
C CYS A 319 -22.08 13.84 4.53
N LEU A 320 -23.29 14.27 4.16
CA LEU A 320 -24.11 13.69 3.10
C LEU A 320 -24.28 14.71 1.99
N VAL A 321 -23.69 14.44 0.83
CA VAL A 321 -23.61 15.42 -0.25
C VAL A 321 -23.89 14.76 -1.59
N ASN A 322 -24.45 15.48 -2.55
CA ASN A 322 -24.59 15.02 -3.93
C ASN A 322 -23.57 15.72 -4.84
N GLY A 323 -22.63 14.95 -5.34
CA GLY A 323 -21.54 15.38 -6.19
C GLY A 323 -20.20 15.49 -5.47
N ALA A 324 -19.19 14.79 -5.98
CA ALA A 324 -17.87 14.65 -5.36
C ALA A 324 -17.17 16.00 -5.12
N GLY A 325 -17.27 16.95 -6.06
CA GLY A 325 -16.71 18.30 -5.91
C GLY A 325 -17.37 19.08 -4.78
N LEU A 326 -18.70 18.98 -4.65
CA LEU A 326 -19.45 19.61 -3.56
C LEU A 326 -19.12 18.96 -2.22
N ALA A 327 -18.93 17.63 -2.20
CA ALA A 327 -18.54 16.91 -0.99
C ALA A 327 -17.15 17.36 -0.49
N MET A 328 -16.15 17.47 -1.37
CA MET A 328 -14.83 17.98 -1.01
C MET A 328 -14.90 19.41 -0.49
N ALA A 329 -15.61 20.31 -1.19
CA ALA A 329 -15.78 21.70 -0.76
C ALA A 329 -16.51 21.81 0.59
N THR A 330 -17.50 20.95 0.85
CA THR A 330 -18.22 20.88 2.11
C THR A 330 -17.29 20.49 3.26
N MET A 331 -16.46 19.46 3.05
CA MET A 331 -15.47 19.02 4.03
C MET A 331 -14.40 20.08 4.31
N ASP A 332 -13.94 20.80 3.27
CA ASP A 332 -12.98 21.88 3.42
C ASP A 332 -13.57 23.04 4.26
N ILE A 333 -14.83 23.41 4.03
CA ILE A 333 -15.51 24.43 4.83
C ILE A 333 -15.69 23.97 6.28
N VAL A 334 -16.06 22.71 6.51
CA VAL A 334 -16.15 22.15 7.87
C VAL A 334 -14.81 22.28 8.59
N LYS A 335 -13.70 21.89 7.93
CA LYS A 335 -12.34 22.03 8.48
C LYS A 335 -11.93 23.47 8.71
N LEU A 336 -12.22 24.38 7.78
CA LEU A 336 -11.90 25.80 7.87
C LEU A 336 -12.56 26.45 9.12
N HIS A 337 -13.75 25.99 9.49
CA HIS A 337 -14.47 26.46 10.67
C HIS A 337 -14.17 25.66 11.95
N GLY A 338 -13.11 24.84 11.95
CA GLY A 338 -12.66 24.11 13.13
C GLY A 338 -13.41 22.81 13.41
N GLY A 339 -14.28 22.38 12.50
CA GLY A 339 -14.95 21.08 12.57
C GLY A 339 -14.07 19.94 12.03
N SER A 340 -14.48 18.71 12.29
CA SER A 340 -13.80 17.51 11.79
C SER A 340 -14.79 16.63 11.02
N PRO A 341 -14.67 16.51 9.68
CA PRO A 341 -15.51 15.60 8.89
C PRO A 341 -15.29 14.14 9.29
N ALA A 342 -16.38 13.40 9.48
CA ALA A 342 -16.37 11.97 9.81
C ALA A 342 -16.32 11.09 8.57
N ASN A 343 -16.68 11.63 7.40
CA ASN A 343 -16.67 10.89 6.15
C ASN A 343 -16.66 11.82 4.94
N PHE A 344 -16.17 11.30 3.83
CA PHE A 344 -16.57 11.73 2.50
C PHE A 344 -17.76 10.86 2.06
N LEU A 345 -18.80 11.45 1.49
CA LEU A 345 -19.89 10.71 0.86
C LEU A 345 -20.50 11.51 -0.28
N ASP A 346 -20.56 10.89 -1.45
CA ASP A 346 -21.25 11.39 -2.64
C ASP A 346 -22.36 10.41 -3.03
N VAL A 347 -23.60 10.88 -2.91
CA VAL A 347 -24.78 10.08 -3.30
C VAL A 347 -25.09 10.19 -4.81
N GLY A 348 -24.35 11.06 -5.55
CA GLY A 348 -24.59 11.32 -6.97
C GLY A 348 -25.83 12.19 -7.23
N GLY A 349 -25.90 12.74 -8.47
CA GLY A 349 -26.99 13.65 -8.86
C GLY A 349 -28.34 12.95 -9.13
N GLY A 350 -28.37 11.63 -9.23
CA GLY A 350 -29.57 10.84 -9.52
C GLY A 350 -29.93 9.86 -8.41
N ALA A 351 -29.50 10.12 -7.17
CA ALA A 351 -29.71 9.22 -6.04
C ALA A 351 -31.19 8.91 -5.79
N THR A 352 -31.48 7.62 -5.59
CA THR A 352 -32.81 7.16 -5.18
C THR A 352 -33.03 7.38 -3.69
N ALA A 353 -34.31 7.38 -3.26
CA ALA A 353 -34.64 7.47 -1.83
C ALA A 353 -34.00 6.35 -1.00
N GLU A 354 -33.84 5.16 -1.58
CA GLU A 354 -33.20 4.01 -0.94
C GLU A 354 -31.70 4.23 -0.74
N GLN A 355 -31.02 4.74 -1.75
CA GLN A 355 -29.60 5.11 -1.65
C GLN A 355 -29.35 6.19 -0.59
N VAL A 356 -30.21 7.20 -0.55
CA VAL A 356 -30.12 8.26 0.47
C VAL A 356 -30.35 7.68 1.87
N ALA A 357 -31.36 6.80 2.05
CA ALA A 357 -31.61 6.14 3.33
C ALA A 357 -30.42 5.27 3.77
N THR A 358 -29.83 4.52 2.84
CA THR A 358 -28.62 3.73 3.10
C THR A 358 -27.45 4.62 3.50
N ALA A 359 -27.25 5.76 2.82
CA ALA A 359 -26.23 6.74 3.16
C ALA A 359 -26.39 7.29 4.59
N PHE A 360 -27.62 7.63 4.98
CA PHE A 360 -27.93 8.04 6.36
C PHE A 360 -27.58 6.93 7.37
N ASN A 361 -27.98 5.69 7.09
CA ASN A 361 -27.71 4.54 7.98
C ASN A 361 -26.20 4.33 8.14
N ILE A 362 -25.42 4.39 7.06
CA ILE A 362 -23.97 4.24 7.08
C ILE A 362 -23.32 5.32 7.95
N ILE A 363 -23.68 6.59 7.74
CA ILE A 363 -23.08 7.71 8.50
C ILE A 363 -23.46 7.64 9.97
N THR A 364 -24.72 7.32 10.27
CA THR A 364 -25.23 7.29 11.65
C THR A 364 -24.84 6.03 12.43
N SER A 365 -24.33 4.99 11.76
CA SER A 365 -23.77 3.80 12.42
C SER A 365 -22.40 4.05 13.04
N ASP A 366 -21.76 5.19 12.75
CA ASP A 366 -20.51 5.58 13.36
C ASP A 366 -20.74 6.30 14.69
N ASP A 367 -20.32 5.70 15.79
CA ASP A 367 -20.48 6.23 17.16
C ASP A 367 -19.74 7.57 17.36
N ASN A 368 -18.74 7.89 16.54
CA ASN A 368 -18.02 9.15 16.57
C ASN A 368 -18.83 10.30 15.98
N VAL A 369 -19.83 10.04 15.15
CA VAL A 369 -20.67 11.07 14.52
C VAL A 369 -21.59 11.71 15.54
N LYS A 370 -21.41 13.03 15.76
CA LYS A 370 -22.20 13.85 16.70
C LYS A 370 -23.15 14.81 15.98
N ALA A 371 -22.88 15.10 14.73
CA ALA A 371 -23.72 15.97 13.91
C ALA A 371 -23.68 15.49 12.45
N LEU A 372 -24.76 15.77 11.71
CA LEU A 372 -24.86 15.45 10.29
C LEU A 372 -25.10 16.74 9.49
N LEU A 373 -24.23 16.99 8.52
CA LEU A 373 -24.39 18.06 7.54
C LEU A 373 -24.88 17.47 6.22
N VAL A 374 -26.09 17.84 5.81
CA VAL A 374 -26.66 17.48 4.51
C VAL A 374 -26.56 18.66 3.57
N ASN A 375 -25.85 18.51 2.47
CA ASN A 375 -25.65 19.55 1.44
C ASN A 375 -26.01 18.97 0.07
N ILE A 376 -27.24 19.24 -0.36
CA ILE A 376 -27.80 18.74 -1.61
C ILE A 376 -28.17 19.93 -2.48
N PHE A 377 -27.67 19.87 -3.69
CA PHE A 377 -27.87 20.92 -4.71
C PHE A 377 -28.81 20.46 -5.82
#